data_4f12b26ae543a1d0a9e4d751d20f6045
#
_entry.id   4f12b26ae543a1d0a9e4d751d20f6045
#
_cell.length_a   1.000
_cell.length_b   1.000
_cell.length_c   1.000
_cell.angle_alpha   90.00
_cell.angle_beta   90.00
_cell.angle_gamma   90.00
#
_symmetry.space_group_name_H-M   'P 1'
#
loop_
_entity.id
_entity.type
_entity.pdbx_description
1 polymer ?
#
loop_
_entity_poly.entity_id
_entity_poly.type
_entity_poly.pdbx_seq_one_letter_code
_entity_poly.pdbx_strand_id
1 'polypeptide(L)'
;MNTMLYPELYKSLESVRWDMEKDIPWDKFDSALLTDEQAKTIKMNAITEWSALPATEMFLRDNHNDSDFSAFISVWFFEEQKHSLVLMEYLRRFKPEMVPTEEELDAVRFEFDPAPPLETLMLHFCGEIRLNHWYRRAAEWHTEPVIKHIYETISRDEARHGGAYLRYMKKAMTQTGDIARAAFAKIGVLMASARRTEKPLHPTNLHVNQALFPRDTIQSRLPDPDWLEHWLDEQIRFDDSWEKKVVERILHNLSILFERSFATAQELNRYRKEVVLRLQAAQGASQLPA
;
A
#
# COMPACT_ATOMS: atom_id res chain seq x y z
N MET A 1 -15.51 25.02 -10.79
CA MET A 1 -15.54 23.85 -11.68
C MET A 1 -14.76 22.73 -11.03
N ASN A 2 -15.35 21.55 -10.94
CA ASN A 2 -14.69 20.39 -10.36
C ASN A 2 -13.72 19.82 -11.42
N THR A 3 -12.43 20.13 -11.30
CA THR A 3 -11.45 19.73 -12.32
C THR A 3 -11.09 18.25 -12.12
N MET A 4 -11.19 17.46 -13.17
CA MET A 4 -10.71 16.07 -13.15
C MET A 4 -9.18 16.06 -12.92
N LEU A 5 -8.72 15.17 -12.06
CA LEU A 5 -7.29 14.97 -11.79
C LEU A 5 -6.68 13.92 -12.74
N TYR A 6 -7.48 12.95 -13.19
CA TYR A 6 -7.01 11.82 -13.99
C TYR A 6 -6.20 12.23 -15.24
N PRO A 7 -6.63 13.19 -16.09
CA PRO A 7 -5.89 13.50 -17.31
C PRO A 7 -4.46 14.00 -17.06
N GLU A 8 -4.25 14.73 -15.94
CA GLU A 8 -2.92 15.20 -15.55
C GLU A 8 -2.09 14.07 -14.93
N LEU A 9 -2.71 13.27 -14.05
CA LEU A 9 -2.07 12.11 -13.45
C LEU A 9 -1.65 11.10 -14.51
N TYR A 10 -2.51 10.80 -15.48
CA TYR A 10 -2.19 9.92 -16.61
C TYR A 10 -0.90 10.36 -17.32
N LYS A 11 -0.83 11.65 -17.71
CA LYS A 11 0.35 12.19 -18.40
C LYS A 11 1.62 12.08 -17.54
N SER A 12 1.48 12.33 -16.24
CA SER A 12 2.60 12.24 -15.30
C SER A 12 3.10 10.80 -15.16
N LEU A 13 2.18 9.83 -15.02
CA LEU A 13 2.51 8.41 -14.93
C LEU A 13 3.14 7.90 -16.24
N GLU A 14 2.53 8.24 -17.39
CA GLU A 14 3.03 7.84 -18.70
C GLU A 14 4.45 8.35 -18.98
N SER A 15 4.78 9.56 -18.52
CA SER A 15 6.10 10.17 -18.76
C SER A 15 7.27 9.47 -18.06
N VAL A 16 7.00 8.63 -17.07
CA VAL A 16 8.00 7.91 -16.26
C VAL A 16 7.80 6.40 -16.27
N ARG A 17 6.90 5.91 -17.12
CA ARG A 17 6.64 4.49 -17.29
C ARG A 17 7.89 3.76 -17.77
N TRP A 18 8.21 2.67 -17.09
CA TRP A 18 9.33 1.81 -17.45
C TRP A 18 8.85 0.56 -18.18
N ASP A 19 9.73 -0.02 -18.98
CA ASP A 19 9.53 -1.23 -19.79
C ASP A 19 10.25 -2.41 -19.13
N MET A 20 9.54 -3.51 -18.91
CA MET A 20 10.08 -4.70 -18.22
C MET A 20 11.25 -5.35 -18.96
N GLU A 21 11.28 -5.27 -20.30
CA GLU A 21 12.34 -5.91 -21.08
C GLU A 21 13.54 -4.99 -21.31
N LYS A 22 13.32 -3.67 -21.41
CA LYS A 22 14.36 -2.72 -21.82
C LYS A 22 15.03 -2.02 -20.64
N ASP A 23 14.26 -1.75 -19.58
CA ASP A 23 14.74 -0.91 -18.47
C ASP A 23 15.25 -1.74 -17.29
N ILE A 24 15.00 -3.06 -17.29
CA ILE A 24 15.55 -3.98 -16.29
C ILE A 24 16.86 -4.57 -16.81
N PRO A 25 17.96 -4.47 -16.03
CA PRO A 25 19.29 -4.93 -16.46
C PRO A 25 19.45 -6.45 -16.30
N TRP A 26 18.66 -7.25 -17.04
CA TRP A 26 18.61 -8.71 -16.93
C TRP A 26 19.96 -9.41 -17.11
N ASP A 27 20.85 -8.80 -17.89
CA ASP A 27 22.20 -9.29 -18.19
C ASP A 27 23.18 -9.16 -17.00
N LYS A 28 22.80 -8.43 -15.95
CA LYS A 28 23.63 -8.22 -14.75
C LYS A 28 23.37 -9.20 -13.62
N PHE A 29 22.56 -10.23 -13.87
CA PHE A 29 22.24 -11.22 -12.84
C PHE A 29 23.48 -11.96 -12.33
N ASP A 30 23.60 -12.07 -11.00
CA ASP A 30 24.66 -12.83 -10.33
C ASP A 30 24.04 -13.83 -9.33
N SER A 31 24.08 -15.12 -9.70
CA SER A 31 23.52 -16.19 -8.89
C SER A 31 24.19 -16.37 -7.52
N ALA A 32 25.44 -15.91 -7.37
CA ALA A 32 26.15 -16.00 -6.09
C ALA A 32 25.61 -15.02 -5.04
N LEU A 33 24.82 -14.02 -5.47
CA LEU A 33 24.25 -12.98 -4.62
C LEU A 33 22.76 -13.18 -4.29
N LEU A 34 22.16 -14.30 -4.70
CA LEU A 34 20.75 -14.63 -4.45
C LEU A 34 20.63 -15.85 -3.55
N THR A 35 20.12 -15.69 -2.34
CA THR A 35 19.81 -16.80 -1.42
C THR A 35 18.39 -17.33 -1.62
N ASP A 36 18.08 -18.50 -1.07
CA ASP A 36 16.74 -19.09 -1.13
C ASP A 36 15.73 -18.28 -0.30
N GLU A 37 16.13 -17.70 0.83
CA GLU A 37 15.32 -16.79 1.64
C GLU A 37 14.97 -15.52 0.86
N GLN A 38 15.93 -14.98 0.12
CA GLN A 38 15.67 -13.84 -0.76
C GLN A 38 14.70 -14.21 -1.88
N ALA A 39 14.84 -15.39 -2.49
CA ALA A 39 13.90 -15.88 -3.51
C ALA A 39 12.48 -16.07 -2.95
N LYS A 40 12.33 -16.59 -1.71
CA LYS A 40 11.04 -16.67 -1.02
C LYS A 40 10.42 -15.29 -0.80
N THR A 41 11.21 -14.29 -0.43
CA THR A 41 10.73 -12.91 -0.26
C THR A 41 10.25 -12.32 -1.59
N ILE A 42 10.96 -12.59 -2.69
CA ILE A 42 10.52 -12.16 -4.03
C ILE A 42 9.19 -12.83 -4.41
N LYS A 43 9.04 -14.14 -4.15
CA LYS A 43 7.76 -14.86 -4.36
C LYS A 43 6.64 -14.26 -3.52
N MET A 44 6.91 -13.98 -2.24
CA MET A 44 5.95 -13.32 -1.35
C MET A 44 5.46 -12.00 -1.94
N ASN A 45 6.38 -11.16 -2.41
CA ASN A 45 6.02 -9.87 -2.98
C ASN A 45 5.22 -10.02 -4.27
N ALA A 46 5.59 -10.95 -5.15
CA ALA A 46 4.83 -11.21 -6.38
C ALA A 46 3.36 -11.60 -6.08
N ILE A 47 3.12 -12.43 -5.06
CA ILE A 47 1.78 -12.81 -4.62
C ILE A 47 1.07 -11.63 -3.95
N THR A 48 1.77 -10.84 -3.13
CA THR A 48 1.18 -9.66 -2.47
C THR A 48 0.72 -8.62 -3.50
N GLU A 49 1.57 -8.31 -4.48
CA GLU A 49 1.24 -7.37 -5.57
C GLU A 49 0.07 -7.87 -6.43
N TRP A 50 -0.09 -9.18 -6.59
CA TRP A 50 -1.24 -9.74 -7.30
C TRP A 50 -2.57 -9.40 -6.64
N SER A 51 -2.58 -9.10 -5.34
CA SER A 51 -3.77 -8.67 -4.59
C SER A 51 -4.27 -7.26 -4.96
N ALA A 52 -3.57 -6.53 -5.81
CA ALA A 52 -4.09 -5.32 -6.44
C ALA A 52 -5.39 -5.57 -7.23
N LEU A 53 -5.62 -6.81 -7.70
CA LEU A 53 -6.84 -7.18 -8.40
C LEU A 53 -8.10 -7.06 -7.51
N PRO A 54 -8.23 -7.73 -6.36
CA PRO A 54 -9.35 -7.52 -5.44
C PRO A 54 -9.43 -6.10 -4.89
N ALA A 55 -8.30 -5.41 -4.71
CA ALA A 55 -8.30 -4.00 -4.32
C ALA A 55 -8.93 -3.10 -5.40
N THR A 56 -8.63 -3.36 -6.67
CA THR A 56 -9.24 -2.65 -7.81
C THR A 56 -10.75 -2.87 -7.86
N GLU A 57 -11.20 -4.12 -7.70
CA GLU A 57 -12.64 -4.46 -7.67
C GLU A 57 -13.36 -3.70 -6.56
N MET A 58 -12.78 -3.64 -5.37
CA MET A 58 -13.29 -2.85 -4.25
C MET A 58 -13.36 -1.35 -4.58
N PHE A 59 -12.29 -0.76 -5.11
CA PHE A 59 -12.27 0.65 -5.46
C PHE A 59 -13.34 1.03 -6.50
N LEU A 60 -13.47 0.23 -7.55
CA LEU A 60 -14.47 0.47 -8.59
C LEU A 60 -15.89 0.31 -8.07
N ARG A 61 -16.14 -0.68 -7.20
CA ARG A 61 -17.43 -0.88 -6.55
C ARG A 61 -17.80 0.32 -5.66
N ASP A 62 -16.89 0.71 -4.76
CA ASP A 62 -17.16 1.70 -3.72
C ASP A 62 -17.17 3.14 -4.26
N ASN A 63 -16.52 3.38 -5.42
CA ASN A 63 -16.44 4.69 -6.06
C ASN A 63 -17.09 4.75 -7.45
N HIS A 64 -18.09 3.91 -7.73
CA HIS A 64 -18.73 3.82 -9.04
C HIS A 64 -19.33 5.14 -9.55
N ASN A 65 -19.60 6.09 -8.67
CA ASN A 65 -20.11 7.43 -9.01
C ASN A 65 -19.00 8.49 -9.24
N ASP A 66 -17.71 8.15 -9.02
CA ASP A 66 -16.58 9.04 -9.30
C ASP A 66 -15.80 8.52 -10.51
N SER A 67 -16.17 8.96 -11.71
CA SER A 67 -15.51 8.57 -12.95
C SER A 67 -14.06 9.04 -13.04
N ASP A 68 -13.70 10.14 -12.38
CA ASP A 68 -12.33 10.64 -12.34
C ASP A 68 -11.42 9.71 -11.53
N PHE A 69 -11.85 9.30 -10.34
CA PHE A 69 -11.11 8.35 -9.52
C PHE A 69 -11.10 6.94 -10.14
N SER A 70 -12.23 6.47 -10.66
CA SER A 70 -12.31 5.16 -11.33
C SER A 70 -11.38 5.06 -12.55
N ALA A 71 -11.25 6.15 -13.32
CA ALA A 71 -10.31 6.19 -14.44
C ALA A 71 -8.85 6.15 -13.96
N PHE A 72 -8.51 6.82 -12.85
CA PHE A 72 -7.18 6.72 -12.24
C PHE A 72 -6.88 5.29 -11.77
N ILE A 73 -7.83 4.62 -11.12
CA ILE A 73 -7.68 3.25 -10.63
C ILE A 73 -7.33 2.26 -11.76
N SER A 74 -7.81 2.48 -12.98
CA SER A 74 -7.46 1.61 -14.11
C SER A 74 -5.97 1.70 -14.48
N VAL A 75 -5.36 2.88 -14.34
CA VAL A 75 -3.92 3.08 -14.59
C VAL A 75 -3.10 2.60 -13.41
N TRP A 76 -3.52 2.90 -12.18
CA TRP A 76 -2.91 2.36 -10.97
C TRP A 76 -2.85 0.84 -11.02
N PHE A 77 -3.96 0.17 -11.31
CA PHE A 77 -4.00 -1.29 -11.44
C PHE A 77 -3.04 -1.83 -12.50
N PHE A 78 -2.92 -1.15 -13.64
CA PHE A 78 -1.96 -1.54 -14.68
C PHE A 78 -0.50 -1.52 -14.16
N GLU A 79 -0.14 -0.51 -13.35
CA GLU A 79 1.19 -0.40 -12.76
C GLU A 79 1.42 -1.45 -11.67
N GLU A 80 0.44 -1.69 -10.79
CA GLU A 80 0.49 -2.72 -9.75
C GLU A 80 0.66 -4.13 -10.35
N GLN A 81 -0.10 -4.45 -11.41
CA GLN A 81 0.08 -5.73 -12.10
C GLN A 81 1.47 -5.89 -12.68
N LYS A 82 2.09 -4.81 -13.13
CA LYS A 82 3.47 -4.85 -13.64
C LYS A 82 4.47 -5.14 -12.52
N HIS A 83 4.23 -4.71 -11.28
CA HIS A 83 5.05 -5.07 -10.13
C HIS A 83 5.07 -6.58 -9.90
N SER A 84 3.91 -7.21 -9.84
CA SER A 84 3.83 -8.66 -9.74
C SER A 84 4.49 -9.38 -10.93
N LEU A 85 4.21 -8.93 -12.15
CA LEU A 85 4.73 -9.54 -13.37
C LEU A 85 6.26 -9.49 -13.46
N VAL A 86 6.90 -8.39 -13.11
CA VAL A 86 8.37 -8.27 -13.16
C VAL A 86 9.05 -9.15 -12.11
N LEU A 87 8.44 -9.29 -10.92
CA LEU A 87 8.92 -10.19 -9.88
C LEU A 87 8.78 -11.65 -10.31
N MET A 88 7.66 -12.03 -10.91
CA MET A 88 7.48 -13.37 -11.48
C MET A 88 8.43 -13.64 -12.65
N GLU A 89 8.70 -12.64 -13.50
CA GLU A 89 9.65 -12.78 -14.61
C GLU A 89 11.07 -12.96 -14.08
N TYR A 90 11.47 -12.24 -13.02
CA TYR A 90 12.73 -12.46 -12.35
C TYR A 90 12.86 -13.90 -11.84
N LEU A 91 11.85 -14.40 -11.14
CA LEU A 91 11.83 -15.79 -10.67
C LEU A 91 11.87 -16.78 -11.83
N ARG A 92 11.09 -16.56 -12.89
CA ARG A 92 11.08 -17.45 -14.07
C ARG A 92 12.45 -17.59 -14.71
N ARG A 93 13.23 -16.51 -14.78
CA ARG A 93 14.58 -16.50 -15.36
C ARG A 93 15.62 -17.16 -14.45
N PHE A 94 15.51 -16.95 -13.13
CA PHE A 94 16.63 -17.22 -12.23
C PHE A 94 16.34 -18.21 -11.11
N LYS A 95 15.06 -18.42 -10.76
CA LYS A 95 14.56 -19.34 -9.72
C LYS A 95 13.21 -19.92 -10.12
N PRO A 96 13.14 -20.70 -11.22
CA PRO A 96 11.87 -21.15 -11.80
C PRO A 96 11.02 -21.98 -10.83
N GLU A 97 11.64 -22.69 -9.88
CA GLU A 97 10.96 -23.44 -8.82
C GLU A 97 10.21 -22.56 -7.80
N MET A 98 10.49 -21.24 -7.79
CA MET A 98 9.88 -20.26 -6.90
C MET A 98 8.80 -19.41 -7.59
N VAL A 99 8.52 -19.64 -8.87
CA VAL A 99 7.45 -18.91 -9.56
C VAL A 99 6.10 -19.24 -8.89
N PRO A 100 5.28 -18.25 -8.52
CA PRO A 100 3.93 -18.51 -8.01
C PRO A 100 3.11 -19.35 -8.99
N THR A 101 2.38 -20.33 -8.47
CA THR A 101 1.41 -21.11 -9.26
C THR A 101 0.11 -20.34 -9.44
N GLU A 102 -0.70 -20.74 -10.42
CA GLU A 102 -2.04 -20.18 -10.60
C GLU A 102 -2.92 -20.35 -9.35
N GLU A 103 -2.83 -21.51 -8.66
CA GLU A 103 -3.53 -21.76 -7.40
C GLU A 103 -3.12 -20.76 -6.29
N GLU A 104 -1.82 -20.47 -6.18
CA GLU A 104 -1.31 -19.50 -5.20
C GLU A 104 -1.77 -18.06 -5.51
N LEU A 105 -1.87 -17.71 -6.79
CA LEU A 105 -2.38 -16.41 -7.22
C LEU A 105 -3.90 -16.31 -7.05
N ASP A 106 -4.64 -17.39 -7.32
CA ASP A 106 -6.08 -17.44 -7.09
C ASP A 106 -6.45 -17.39 -5.60
N ALA A 107 -5.58 -17.89 -4.73
CA ALA A 107 -5.79 -17.86 -3.28
C ALA A 107 -5.84 -16.42 -2.72
N VAL A 108 -5.29 -15.43 -3.40
CA VAL A 108 -5.39 -14.01 -3.00
C VAL A 108 -6.58 -13.28 -3.64
N ARG A 109 -7.49 -14.01 -4.31
CA ARG A 109 -8.77 -13.51 -4.80
C ARG A 109 -9.81 -13.55 -3.68
N PHE A 110 -9.79 -12.56 -2.81
CA PHE A 110 -10.77 -12.39 -1.73
C PHE A 110 -11.61 -11.14 -1.98
N GLU A 111 -12.80 -11.09 -1.42
CA GLU A 111 -13.66 -9.91 -1.49
C GLU A 111 -13.42 -9.03 -0.26
N PHE A 112 -13.09 -7.76 -0.49
CA PHE A 112 -13.07 -6.77 0.58
C PHE A 112 -14.50 -6.42 1.02
N ASP A 113 -14.71 -6.35 2.33
CA ASP A 113 -15.94 -5.80 2.88
C ASP A 113 -16.17 -4.37 2.39
N PRO A 114 -17.43 -3.97 2.12
CA PRO A 114 -17.76 -2.59 1.80
C PRO A 114 -17.31 -1.64 2.92
N ALA A 115 -16.59 -0.60 2.55
CA ALA A 115 -16.09 0.41 3.48
C ALA A 115 -16.35 1.83 2.96
N PRO A 116 -16.42 2.84 3.85
CA PRO A 116 -16.57 4.22 3.42
C PRO A 116 -15.44 4.64 2.48
N PRO A 117 -15.72 5.16 1.26
CA PRO A 117 -14.70 5.46 0.26
C PRO A 117 -13.58 6.37 0.76
N LEU A 118 -13.88 7.35 1.62
CA LEU A 118 -12.87 8.24 2.21
C LEU A 118 -11.92 7.50 3.16
N GLU A 119 -12.43 6.55 3.94
CA GLU A 119 -11.61 5.74 4.84
C GLU A 119 -10.70 4.80 4.03
N THR A 120 -11.23 4.17 2.99
CA THR A 120 -10.48 3.32 2.06
C THR A 120 -9.37 4.11 1.35
N LEU A 121 -9.69 5.30 0.83
CA LEU A 121 -8.72 6.19 0.19
C LEU A 121 -7.54 6.51 1.11
N MET A 122 -7.80 6.83 2.37
CA MET A 122 -6.75 7.10 3.36
C MET A 122 -5.95 5.84 3.72
N LEU A 123 -6.60 4.69 3.82
CA LEU A 123 -5.95 3.43 4.13
C LEU A 123 -4.93 3.05 3.05
N HIS A 124 -5.34 3.13 1.77
CA HIS A 124 -4.44 2.86 0.64
C HIS A 124 -3.32 3.88 0.52
N PHE A 125 -3.59 5.16 0.74
CA PHE A 125 -2.53 6.17 0.84
C PHE A 125 -1.46 5.78 1.87
N CYS A 126 -1.87 5.30 3.04
CA CYS A 126 -0.92 4.80 4.04
C CYS A 126 -0.21 3.51 3.59
N GLY A 127 -0.90 2.65 2.84
CA GLY A 127 -0.34 1.45 2.21
C GLY A 127 0.80 1.80 1.28
N GLU A 128 0.60 2.72 0.33
CA GLU A 128 1.63 3.18 -0.61
C GLU A 128 2.87 3.76 0.09
N ILE A 129 2.67 4.53 1.16
CA ILE A 129 3.80 5.01 1.96
C ILE A 129 4.57 3.84 2.57
N ARG A 130 3.86 2.84 3.13
CA ARG A 130 4.46 1.66 3.73
C ARG A 130 5.21 0.82 2.68
N LEU A 131 4.59 0.56 1.52
CA LEU A 131 5.19 -0.19 0.41
C LEU A 131 6.41 0.53 -0.16
N ASN A 132 6.36 1.84 -0.36
CA ASN A 132 7.53 2.61 -0.76
C ASN A 132 8.72 2.40 0.19
N HIS A 133 8.49 2.48 1.51
CA HIS A 133 9.53 2.24 2.50
C HIS A 133 9.97 0.77 2.55
N TRP A 134 9.04 -0.16 2.35
CA TRP A 134 9.32 -1.59 2.31
C TRP A 134 10.24 -1.94 1.15
N TYR A 135 9.90 -1.52 -0.08
CA TYR A 135 10.70 -1.81 -1.27
C TYR A 135 12.07 -1.13 -1.26
N ARG A 136 12.17 0.05 -0.68
CA ARG A 136 13.49 0.67 -0.44
C ARG A 136 14.33 -0.17 0.50
N ARG A 137 13.76 -0.70 1.56
CA ARG A 137 14.48 -1.57 2.49
C ARG A 137 14.84 -2.90 1.85
N ALA A 138 13.94 -3.50 1.08
CA ALA A 138 14.23 -4.70 0.31
C ALA A 138 15.38 -4.49 -0.69
N ALA A 139 15.40 -3.36 -1.39
CA ALA A 139 16.50 -2.99 -2.28
C ALA A 139 17.85 -2.84 -1.56
N GLU A 140 17.86 -2.37 -0.29
CA GLU A 140 19.06 -2.31 0.53
C GLU A 140 19.52 -3.70 0.99
N TRP A 141 18.59 -4.61 1.26
CA TRP A 141 18.87 -5.97 1.71
C TRP A 141 19.35 -6.87 0.58
N HIS A 142 18.82 -6.71 -0.63
CA HIS A 142 19.25 -7.44 -1.82
C HIS A 142 20.52 -6.82 -2.40
N THR A 143 21.57 -7.63 -2.51
CA THR A 143 22.84 -7.23 -3.16
C THR A 143 22.91 -7.62 -4.63
N GLU A 144 22.03 -8.54 -5.07
CA GLU A 144 21.91 -8.96 -6.46
C GLU A 144 21.38 -7.79 -7.33
N PRO A 145 22.13 -7.39 -8.40
CA PRO A 145 21.88 -6.13 -9.09
C PRO A 145 20.51 -6.00 -9.76
N VAL A 146 20.00 -7.10 -10.33
CA VAL A 146 18.72 -7.08 -11.08
C VAL A 146 17.55 -6.88 -10.14
N ILE A 147 17.43 -7.70 -9.08
CA ILE A 147 16.33 -7.59 -8.12
C ILE A 147 16.39 -6.28 -7.33
N LYS A 148 17.59 -5.83 -6.98
CA LYS A 148 17.77 -4.51 -6.36
C LYS A 148 17.21 -3.40 -7.24
N HIS A 149 17.54 -3.41 -8.54
CA HIS A 149 17.00 -2.42 -9.50
C HIS A 149 15.49 -2.51 -9.63
N ILE A 150 14.92 -3.72 -9.65
CA ILE A 150 13.46 -3.93 -9.68
C ILE A 150 12.81 -3.28 -8.45
N TYR A 151 13.29 -3.57 -7.24
CA TYR A 151 12.73 -2.99 -6.01
C TYR A 151 12.88 -1.46 -5.93
N GLU A 152 14.00 -0.91 -6.39
CA GLU A 152 14.17 0.54 -6.50
C GLU A 152 13.15 1.16 -7.47
N THR A 153 12.81 0.45 -8.54
CA THR A 153 11.85 0.89 -9.55
C THR A 153 10.42 0.84 -9.02
N ILE A 154 10.02 -0.29 -8.43
CA ILE A 154 8.72 -0.44 -7.76
C ILE A 154 8.56 0.64 -6.68
N SER A 155 9.56 0.83 -5.82
CA SER A 155 9.52 1.87 -4.78
C SER A 155 9.22 3.27 -5.32
N ARG A 156 9.73 3.63 -6.51
CA ARG A 156 9.41 4.92 -7.15
C ARG A 156 7.95 4.99 -7.60
N ASP A 157 7.39 3.88 -8.06
CA ASP A 157 5.99 3.80 -8.46
C ASP A 157 5.08 4.00 -7.24
N GLU A 158 5.34 3.32 -6.11
CA GLU A 158 4.59 3.48 -4.87
C GLU A 158 4.59 4.94 -4.36
N ALA A 159 5.73 5.62 -4.50
CA ALA A 159 5.80 7.05 -4.16
C ALA A 159 4.88 7.92 -5.05
N ARG A 160 4.74 7.58 -6.33
CA ARG A 160 3.84 8.28 -7.26
C ARG A 160 2.38 7.98 -6.98
N HIS A 161 2.05 6.69 -6.71
CA HIS A 161 0.72 6.27 -6.31
C HIS A 161 0.27 7.00 -5.04
N GLY A 162 1.11 7.03 -4.01
CA GLY A 162 0.85 7.81 -2.80
C GLY A 162 0.63 9.29 -3.08
N GLY A 163 1.41 9.90 -3.99
CA GLY A 163 1.22 11.27 -4.43
C GLY A 163 -0.13 11.51 -5.13
N ALA A 164 -0.58 10.56 -5.95
CA ALA A 164 -1.87 10.62 -6.62
C ALA A 164 -3.03 10.50 -5.61
N TYR A 165 -2.97 9.55 -4.69
CA TYR A 165 -3.95 9.42 -3.61
C TYR A 165 -4.04 10.70 -2.77
N LEU A 166 -2.91 11.32 -2.42
CA LEU A 166 -2.90 12.60 -1.68
C LEU A 166 -3.64 13.71 -2.44
N ARG A 167 -3.55 13.75 -3.77
CA ARG A 167 -4.29 14.72 -4.59
C ARG A 167 -5.79 14.46 -4.55
N TYR A 168 -6.22 13.19 -4.62
CA TYR A 168 -7.65 12.83 -4.44
C TYR A 168 -8.14 13.15 -3.03
N MET A 169 -7.33 12.95 -2.00
CA MET A 169 -7.66 13.36 -0.64
C MET A 169 -7.87 14.88 -0.51
N LYS A 170 -7.02 15.69 -1.15
CA LYS A 170 -7.20 17.16 -1.21
C LYS A 170 -8.49 17.54 -1.94
N LYS A 171 -8.77 16.88 -3.07
CA LYS A 171 -10.02 17.06 -3.82
C LYS A 171 -11.24 16.75 -2.93
N ALA A 172 -11.23 15.60 -2.24
CA ALA A 172 -12.29 15.20 -1.32
C ALA A 172 -12.50 16.21 -0.18
N MET A 173 -11.40 16.72 0.42
CA MET A 173 -11.50 17.77 1.45
C MET A 173 -12.12 19.07 0.93
N THR A 174 -11.84 19.44 -0.32
CA THR A 174 -12.45 20.61 -0.94
C THR A 174 -13.97 20.41 -1.16
N GLN A 175 -14.38 19.18 -1.45
CA GLN A 175 -15.78 18.83 -1.73
C GLN A 175 -16.62 18.63 -0.47
N THR A 176 -16.07 18.00 0.56
CA THR A 176 -16.82 17.51 1.73
C THR A 176 -16.32 18.07 3.07
N GLY A 177 -15.30 18.92 3.06
CA GLY A 177 -14.82 19.66 4.23
C GLY A 177 -14.45 18.77 5.42
N ASP A 178 -15.10 19.01 6.55
CA ASP A 178 -14.80 18.30 7.80
C ASP A 178 -15.22 16.82 7.77
N ILE A 179 -16.11 16.39 6.86
CA ILE A 179 -16.44 14.96 6.68
C ILE A 179 -15.19 14.20 6.22
N ALA A 180 -14.51 14.68 5.18
CA ALA A 180 -13.27 14.07 4.71
C ALA A 180 -12.16 14.16 5.77
N ARG A 181 -12.02 15.33 6.45
CA ARG A 181 -11.04 15.47 7.54
C ARG A 181 -11.24 14.46 8.65
N ALA A 182 -12.47 14.23 9.08
CA ALA A 182 -12.78 13.26 10.13
C ALA A 182 -12.42 11.82 9.72
N ALA A 183 -12.78 11.42 8.48
CA ALA A 183 -12.48 10.10 7.93
C ALA A 183 -10.97 9.88 7.81
N PHE A 184 -10.25 10.82 7.21
CA PHE A 184 -8.79 10.73 7.04
C PHE A 184 -8.05 10.74 8.38
N ALA A 185 -8.46 11.60 9.33
CA ALA A 185 -7.85 11.61 10.65
C ALA A 185 -8.13 10.32 11.44
N LYS A 186 -9.32 9.70 11.27
CA LYS A 186 -9.65 8.40 11.90
C LYS A 186 -8.67 7.31 11.48
N ILE A 187 -8.50 7.12 10.17
CA ILE A 187 -7.59 6.10 9.63
C ILE A 187 -6.13 6.49 9.89
N GLY A 188 -5.78 7.78 9.76
CA GLY A 188 -4.43 8.24 10.06
C GLY A 188 -3.99 7.96 11.51
N VAL A 189 -4.89 8.13 12.48
CA VAL A 189 -4.62 7.75 13.88
C VAL A 189 -4.40 6.26 14.02
N LEU A 190 -5.22 5.42 13.38
CA LEU A 190 -5.07 3.97 13.39
C LEU A 190 -3.71 3.56 12.82
N MET A 191 -3.34 4.10 11.67
CA MET A 191 -2.11 3.74 10.96
C MET A 191 -0.83 4.31 11.60
N ALA A 192 -0.94 5.45 12.30
CA ALA A 192 0.18 6.07 13.01
C ALA A 192 0.31 5.60 14.48
N SER A 193 -0.64 4.81 14.99
CA SER A 193 -0.55 4.25 16.35
C SER A 193 0.52 3.17 16.41
N ALA A 194 1.35 3.25 17.47
CA ALA A 194 2.61 2.52 17.57
C ALA A 194 2.48 1.01 17.83
N ARG A 195 1.28 0.47 18.03
CA ARG A 195 1.13 -0.96 18.30
C ARG A 195 0.81 -1.71 17.01
N ARG A 196 1.81 -2.42 16.52
CA ARG A 196 1.76 -3.29 15.36
C ARG A 196 0.65 -4.34 15.46
N THR A 197 0.46 -4.90 16.65
CA THR A 197 -0.56 -5.90 16.98
C THR A 197 -2.01 -5.41 16.94
N GLU A 198 -2.24 -4.10 16.90
CA GLU A 198 -3.59 -3.51 16.83
C GLU A 198 -4.00 -3.13 15.40
N LYS A 199 -3.09 -3.26 14.41
CA LYS A 199 -3.39 -2.98 13.01
C LYS A 199 -4.07 -4.19 12.38
N PRO A 200 -5.14 -3.98 11.59
CA PRO A 200 -5.74 -5.08 10.85
C PRO A 200 -4.70 -5.70 9.92
N LEU A 201 -4.55 -7.02 9.98
CA LEU A 201 -3.73 -7.76 9.04
C LEU A 201 -4.30 -7.62 7.63
N HIS A 202 -3.42 -7.48 6.65
CA HIS A 202 -3.85 -7.51 5.26
C HIS A 202 -4.39 -8.92 4.94
N PRO A 203 -5.54 -9.05 4.25
CA PRO A 203 -6.14 -10.36 3.98
C PRO A 203 -5.22 -11.35 3.26
N THR A 204 -4.25 -10.87 2.50
CA THR A 204 -3.27 -11.73 1.80
C THR A 204 -2.31 -12.46 2.74
N ASN A 205 -2.12 -12.03 3.99
CA ASN A 205 -1.09 -12.59 4.87
C ASN A 205 -1.23 -14.12 5.04
N LEU A 206 -2.45 -14.62 5.20
CA LEU A 206 -2.68 -16.06 5.33
C LEU A 206 -2.26 -16.80 4.05
N HIS A 207 -2.66 -16.30 2.88
CA HIS A 207 -2.37 -16.92 1.59
C HIS A 207 -0.89 -16.85 1.24
N VAL A 208 -0.25 -15.73 1.51
CA VAL A 208 1.20 -15.56 1.35
C VAL A 208 1.95 -16.55 2.25
N ASN A 209 1.54 -16.72 3.50
CA ASN A 209 2.13 -17.69 4.40
C ASN A 209 2.02 -19.12 3.86
N GLN A 210 0.88 -19.49 3.31
CA GLN A 210 0.68 -20.83 2.74
C GLN A 210 1.56 -21.06 1.50
N ALA A 211 1.77 -20.02 0.68
CA ALA A 211 2.61 -20.10 -0.50
C ALA A 211 4.12 -20.19 -0.19
N LEU A 212 4.56 -19.57 0.91
CA LEU A 212 5.98 -19.54 1.28
C LEU A 212 6.44 -20.74 2.10
N PHE A 213 5.52 -21.40 2.85
CA PHE A 213 5.90 -22.40 3.82
C PHE A 213 5.04 -23.66 3.68
N PRO A 214 5.64 -24.86 3.76
CA PRO A 214 4.92 -26.12 3.75
C PRO A 214 3.85 -26.19 4.86
N ARG A 215 2.74 -26.91 4.60
CA ARG A 215 1.59 -27.00 5.52
C ARG A 215 1.95 -27.46 6.93
N ASP A 216 2.84 -28.41 7.07
CA ASP A 216 3.35 -28.91 8.36
C ASP A 216 4.10 -27.83 9.15
N THR A 217 4.85 -26.99 8.48
CA THR A 217 5.54 -25.85 9.08
C THR A 217 4.58 -24.72 9.45
N ILE A 218 3.54 -24.51 8.63
CA ILE A 218 2.50 -23.48 8.86
C ILE A 218 1.58 -23.86 10.01
N GLN A 219 1.15 -25.14 10.12
CA GLN A 219 0.23 -25.58 11.19
C GLN A 219 0.79 -25.33 12.59
N SER A 220 2.10 -25.39 12.76
CA SER A 220 2.73 -25.05 14.05
C SER A 220 2.79 -23.54 14.35
N ARG A 221 2.58 -22.69 13.33
CA ARG A 221 2.77 -21.24 13.38
C ARG A 221 1.50 -20.42 13.13
N LEU A 222 0.43 -21.06 12.61
CA LEU A 222 -0.89 -20.43 12.39
C LEU A 222 -1.51 -19.76 13.64
N PRO A 223 -1.19 -20.15 14.88
CA PRO A 223 -1.65 -19.43 16.07
C PRO A 223 -0.99 -18.05 16.24
N ASP A 224 0.16 -17.80 15.59
CA ASP A 224 0.82 -16.49 15.64
C ASP A 224 0.45 -15.67 14.38
N PRO A 225 -0.50 -14.75 14.46
CA PRO A 225 -0.89 -13.90 13.33
C PRO A 225 0.25 -13.00 12.86
N ASP A 226 1.25 -12.74 13.71
CA ASP A 226 2.37 -11.86 13.42
C ASP A 226 3.60 -12.63 12.90
N TRP A 227 3.46 -13.96 12.67
CA TRP A 227 4.60 -14.79 12.30
C TRP A 227 5.30 -14.34 11.01
N LEU A 228 4.55 -13.95 9.96
CA LEU A 228 5.16 -13.44 8.72
C LEU A 228 5.93 -12.15 8.99
N GLU A 229 5.41 -11.28 9.83
CA GLU A 229 6.09 -10.05 10.21
C GLU A 229 7.37 -10.35 11.01
N HIS A 230 7.32 -11.30 11.96
CA HIS A 230 8.51 -11.73 12.71
C HIS A 230 9.57 -12.33 11.78
N TRP A 231 9.17 -13.19 10.85
CA TRP A 231 10.09 -13.76 9.88
C TRP A 231 10.74 -12.67 9.00
N LEU A 232 9.95 -11.71 8.51
CA LEU A 232 10.47 -10.57 7.74
C LEU A 232 11.39 -9.69 8.56
N ASP A 233 11.10 -9.47 9.85
CA ASP A 233 11.96 -8.72 10.75
C ASP A 233 13.31 -9.41 10.94
N GLU A 234 13.31 -10.74 11.07
CA GLU A 234 14.55 -11.52 11.16
C GLU A 234 15.36 -11.44 9.85
N GLN A 235 14.70 -11.55 8.70
CA GLN A 235 15.39 -11.58 7.39
C GLN A 235 15.81 -10.18 6.93
N ILE A 236 14.90 -9.21 6.97
CA ILE A 236 15.07 -7.88 6.36
C ILE A 236 15.35 -6.80 7.41
N ARG A 237 15.21 -7.14 8.69
CA ARG A 237 15.42 -6.22 9.83
C ARG A 237 14.51 -4.98 9.76
N PHE A 238 13.20 -5.22 9.65
CA PHE A 238 12.20 -4.20 9.87
C PHE A 238 12.06 -3.95 11.37
N ASP A 239 12.95 -3.14 11.89
CA ASP A 239 12.99 -2.78 13.30
C ASP A 239 12.08 -1.56 13.61
N ASP A 240 12.01 -1.20 14.89
CA ASP A 240 11.26 -0.02 15.35
C ASP A 240 11.68 1.27 14.64
N SER A 241 12.92 1.37 14.14
CA SER A 241 13.41 2.54 13.42
C SER A 241 12.76 2.67 12.06
N TRP A 242 12.48 1.54 11.37
CA TRP A 242 11.77 1.52 10.10
C TRP A 242 10.29 1.92 10.29
N GLU A 243 9.59 1.31 11.24
CA GLU A 243 8.19 1.64 11.55
C GLU A 243 8.05 3.11 11.94
N LYS A 244 8.97 3.63 12.73
CA LYS A 244 9.02 5.06 13.09
C LYS A 244 9.09 5.96 11.86
N LYS A 245 9.95 5.64 10.88
CA LYS A 245 10.06 6.41 9.62
C LYS A 245 8.76 6.40 8.82
N VAL A 246 8.08 5.23 8.74
CA VAL A 246 6.76 5.12 8.08
C VAL A 246 5.74 6.03 8.78
N VAL A 247 5.63 5.95 10.10
CA VAL A 247 4.72 6.77 10.90
C VAL A 247 5.03 8.27 10.74
N GLU A 248 6.29 8.66 10.84
CA GLU A 248 6.74 10.04 10.62
C GLU A 248 6.34 10.54 9.23
N ARG A 249 6.46 9.70 8.20
CA ARG A 249 6.07 10.06 6.83
C ARG A 249 4.56 10.23 6.68
N ILE A 250 3.76 9.35 7.29
CA ILE A 250 2.30 9.48 7.34
C ILE A 250 1.90 10.79 8.02
N LEU A 251 2.42 11.06 9.22
CA LEU A 251 2.11 12.28 9.97
C LEU A 251 2.55 13.55 9.24
N HIS A 252 3.70 13.53 8.57
CA HIS A 252 4.16 14.63 7.75
C HIS A 252 3.20 14.95 6.59
N ASN A 253 2.76 13.94 5.84
CA ASN A 253 1.81 14.14 4.75
C ASN A 253 0.45 14.62 5.24
N LEU A 254 -0.03 14.10 6.38
CA LEU A 254 -1.27 14.58 7.02
C LEU A 254 -1.12 16.02 7.55
N SER A 255 0.07 16.40 7.99
CA SER A 255 0.35 17.78 8.40
C SER A 255 0.21 18.74 7.21
N ILE A 256 0.69 18.36 6.04
CA ILE A 256 0.52 19.11 4.78
C ILE A 256 -0.95 19.12 4.37
N LEU A 257 -1.62 17.96 4.42
CA LEU A 257 -3.01 17.82 4.00
C LEU A 257 -3.97 18.69 4.83
N PHE A 258 -3.77 18.70 6.16
CA PHE A 258 -4.65 19.42 7.10
C PHE A 258 -4.17 20.84 7.42
N GLU A 259 -3.05 21.28 6.84
CA GLU A 259 -2.42 22.58 7.11
C GLU A 259 -2.17 22.81 8.62
N ARG A 260 -1.80 21.72 9.31
CA ARG A 260 -1.55 21.69 10.76
C ARG A 260 -0.49 20.66 11.09
N SER A 261 0.54 21.03 11.84
CA SER A 261 1.64 20.14 12.24
C SER A 261 1.18 19.05 13.22
N PHE A 262 1.62 17.82 12.99
CA PHE A 262 1.45 16.67 13.87
C PHE A 262 2.78 15.95 14.01
N ALA A 263 3.31 15.94 15.23
CA ALA A 263 4.51 15.17 15.57
C ALA A 263 4.16 13.76 16.09
N THR A 264 2.91 13.53 16.52
CA THR A 264 2.48 12.27 17.14
C THR A 264 1.05 11.89 16.72
N ALA A 265 0.75 10.59 16.77
CA ALA A 265 -0.62 10.09 16.60
C ALA A 265 -1.61 10.68 17.63
N GLN A 266 -1.13 11.03 18.84
CA GLN A 266 -1.97 11.65 19.87
C GLN A 266 -2.41 13.06 19.48
N GLU A 267 -1.54 13.84 18.86
CA GLU A 267 -1.88 15.19 18.33
C GLU A 267 -2.88 15.08 17.19
N LEU A 268 -2.69 14.14 16.28
CA LEU A 268 -3.65 13.84 15.22
C LEU A 268 -5.01 13.40 15.79
N ASN A 269 -5.03 12.59 16.86
CA ASN A 269 -6.26 12.17 17.51
C ASN A 269 -6.99 13.34 18.22
N ARG A 270 -6.27 14.29 18.79
CA ARG A 270 -6.87 15.53 19.32
C ARG A 270 -7.53 16.32 18.19
N TYR A 271 -6.84 16.51 17.08
CA TYR A 271 -7.41 17.17 15.91
C TYR A 271 -8.66 16.44 15.39
N ARG A 272 -8.63 15.09 15.30
CA ARG A 272 -9.82 14.30 14.94
C ARG A 272 -11.01 14.61 15.82
N LYS A 273 -10.83 14.65 17.14
CA LYS A 273 -11.89 14.97 18.10
C LYS A 273 -12.44 16.39 17.88
N GLU A 274 -11.59 17.37 17.63
CA GLU A 274 -12.00 18.75 17.30
C GLU A 274 -12.89 18.79 16.04
N VAL A 275 -12.47 18.06 14.97
CA VAL A 275 -13.25 17.97 13.71
C VAL A 275 -14.60 17.31 13.94
N VAL A 276 -14.66 16.22 14.70
CA VAL A 276 -15.92 15.52 15.00
C VAL A 276 -16.88 16.43 15.79
N LEU A 277 -16.38 17.20 16.75
CA LEU A 277 -17.22 18.16 17.50
C LEU A 277 -17.78 19.25 16.59
N ARG A 278 -17.01 19.77 15.63
CA ARG A 278 -17.53 20.75 14.65
C ARG A 278 -18.63 20.15 13.78
N LEU A 279 -18.47 18.89 13.34
CA LEU A 279 -19.50 18.20 12.56
C LEU A 279 -20.80 18.03 13.36
N GLN A 280 -20.70 17.64 14.63
CA GLN A 280 -21.85 17.47 15.50
C GLN A 280 -22.58 18.81 15.74
N ALA A 281 -21.83 19.89 15.99
CA ALA A 281 -22.40 21.23 16.16
C ALA A 281 -23.13 21.72 14.91
N ALA A 282 -22.55 21.47 13.70
CA ALA A 282 -23.21 21.83 12.44
C ALA A 282 -24.51 21.06 12.20
N GLN A 283 -24.57 19.77 12.57
CA GLN A 283 -25.76 18.94 12.46
C GLN A 283 -26.84 19.38 13.46
N GLY A 284 -26.47 19.70 14.70
CA GLY A 284 -27.40 20.22 15.72
C GLY A 284 -28.02 21.56 15.32
N ALA A 285 -27.21 22.44 14.72
CA ALA A 285 -27.71 23.74 14.24
C ALA A 285 -28.73 23.61 13.08
N SER A 286 -28.58 22.56 12.24
CA SER A 286 -29.51 22.30 11.12
C SER A 286 -30.85 21.70 11.52
N GLN A 287 -30.99 21.27 12.79
CA GLN A 287 -32.21 20.64 13.32
C GLN A 287 -33.08 21.61 14.16
N LEU A 288 -32.64 22.85 14.36
CA LEU A 288 -33.45 23.86 15.03
C LEU A 288 -34.49 24.40 14.05
N PRO A 289 -35.82 24.36 14.39
CA PRO A 289 -36.86 24.92 13.54
C PRO A 289 -36.68 26.44 13.41
N ALA A 290 -36.91 26.96 12.20
CA ALA A 290 -36.93 28.41 11.92
C ALA A 290 -38.11 29.11 12.58
#